data_7507b99f67aba284725bd3bab51efe69
#
_entry.id   7507b99f67aba284725bd3bab51efe69
#
_cell.length_a   1.000
_cell.length_b   1.000
_cell.length_c   1.000
_cell.angle_alpha   90.00
_cell.angle_beta   90.00
_cell.angle_gamma   90.00
#
_symmetry.space_group_name_H-M   'P 1'
#
loop_
_entity.id
_entity.type
_entity.pdbx_description
1 polymer ?
#
loop_
_entity_poly.entity_id
_entity_poly.type
_entity_poly.pdbx_seq_one_letter_code
_entity_poly.pdbx_strand_id
1 'polypeptide(L)'
;MYLNAGGVTVSYFEWLKNLSHMRFGRMEKRFNQNTYSNIIGTVEDLTGKSINADEKKLITRGADEIDLVRSGLEETMVQAYCSIREIYRERSNVKDLRSAAFINAIDKVANDYISLGVFP
;
A
#
# COMPACT_ATOMS: atom_id res chain seq x y z
N MET A 1 12.17 9.67 12.75
CA MET A 1 10.88 10.28 12.38
C MET A 1 10.23 9.53 11.23
N TYR A 2 10.70 9.59 10.00
CA TYR A 2 10.11 8.92 8.83
C TYR A 2 9.87 7.41 9.05
N LEU A 3 10.87 6.64 9.44
CA LEU A 3 10.73 5.20 9.70
C LEU A 3 9.71 4.86 10.80
N ASN A 4 9.55 5.73 11.78
CA ASN A 4 8.58 5.55 12.85
C ASN A 4 7.12 5.71 12.37
N ALA A 5 6.89 6.39 11.25
CA ALA A 5 5.55 6.58 10.68
C ALA A 5 4.92 5.28 10.14
N GLY A 6 5.72 4.25 9.85
CA GLY A 6 5.22 2.97 9.35
C GLY A 6 4.22 2.31 10.29
N GLY A 7 4.47 2.33 11.60
CA GLY A 7 3.53 1.77 12.57
C GLY A 7 2.18 2.48 12.61
N VAL A 8 2.18 3.80 12.53
CA VAL A 8 0.95 4.61 12.47
C VAL A 8 0.19 4.35 11.17
N THR A 9 0.89 4.21 10.05
CA THR A 9 0.28 3.89 8.75
C THR A 9 -0.46 2.54 8.79
N VAL A 10 0.15 1.51 9.39
CA VAL A 10 -0.50 0.20 9.57
C VAL A 10 -1.74 0.33 10.47
N SER A 11 -1.62 1.05 11.59
CA SER A 11 -2.76 1.29 12.48
C SER A 11 -3.90 2.05 11.80
N TYR A 12 -3.59 2.97 10.89
CA TYR A 12 -4.58 3.66 10.08
C TYR A 12 -5.33 2.71 9.14
N PHE A 13 -4.64 1.78 8.48
CA PHE A 13 -5.29 0.77 7.66
C PHE A 13 -6.21 -0.15 8.48
N GLU A 14 -5.78 -0.53 9.68
CA GLU A 14 -6.59 -1.32 10.60
C GLU A 14 -7.86 -0.55 11.03
N TRP A 15 -7.73 0.73 11.35
CA TRP A 15 -8.86 1.59 11.66
C TRP A 15 -9.84 1.73 10.49
N LEU A 16 -9.36 1.99 9.27
CA LEU A 16 -10.20 2.03 8.06
C LEU A 16 -10.97 0.73 7.83
N LYS A 17 -10.30 -0.40 8.03
CA LYS A 17 -10.92 -1.71 7.96
C LYS A 17 -12.07 -1.87 8.97
N ASN A 18 -11.85 -1.43 10.21
CA ASN A 18 -12.85 -1.49 11.26
C ASN A 18 -14.05 -0.58 10.97
N LEU A 19 -13.83 0.62 10.42
CA LEU A 19 -14.90 1.53 10.02
C LEU A 19 -15.75 1.01 8.88
N SER A 20 -15.12 0.39 7.89
CA SER A 20 -15.83 -0.07 6.69
C SER A 20 -16.76 -1.26 6.94
N HIS A 21 -16.66 -1.93 8.11
CA HIS A 21 -17.35 -3.19 8.43
C HIS A 21 -17.26 -4.27 7.33
N MET A 22 -16.48 -3.98 6.27
CA MET A 22 -16.25 -4.89 5.15
C MET A 22 -14.92 -5.59 5.33
N ARG A 23 -14.91 -6.88 5.17
CA ARG A 23 -13.68 -7.64 5.06
C ARG A 23 -13.11 -7.43 3.66
N PHE A 24 -12.39 -6.31 3.49
CA PHE A 24 -11.65 -6.05 2.26
C PHE A 24 -10.83 -7.28 1.88
N GLY A 25 -10.88 -7.67 0.63
CA GLY A 25 -10.09 -8.77 0.12
C GLY A 25 -10.78 -10.14 0.10
N ARG A 26 -11.84 -10.40 0.86
CA ARG A 26 -12.46 -11.74 0.81
C ARG A 26 -13.16 -12.01 -0.52
N MET A 27 -13.86 -11.03 -1.07
CA MET A 27 -14.52 -11.14 -2.38
C MET A 27 -13.49 -11.10 -3.51
N GLU A 28 -12.55 -10.17 -3.43
CA GLU A 28 -11.46 -10.03 -4.37
C GLU A 28 -10.54 -11.26 -4.37
N LYS A 29 -10.19 -11.78 -3.18
CA LYS A 29 -9.43 -13.02 -3.05
C LYS A 29 -10.12 -14.19 -3.75
N ARG A 30 -11.43 -14.36 -3.55
CA ARG A 30 -12.21 -15.44 -4.18
C ARG A 30 -12.28 -15.28 -5.70
N PHE A 31 -12.43 -14.04 -6.18
CA PHE A 31 -12.39 -13.75 -7.60
C PHE A 31 -11.02 -14.07 -8.21
N ASN A 32 -9.95 -13.61 -7.58
CA ASN A 32 -8.58 -13.87 -8.01
C ASN A 32 -8.25 -15.38 -8.00
N GLN A 33 -8.66 -16.11 -6.96
CA GLN A 33 -8.47 -17.54 -6.89
C GLN A 33 -9.15 -18.28 -8.06
N ASN A 34 -10.38 -17.90 -8.39
CA ASN A 34 -11.09 -18.48 -9.53
C ASN A 34 -10.40 -18.14 -10.85
N THR A 35 -10.00 -16.88 -11.04
CA THR A 35 -9.30 -16.42 -12.23
C THR A 35 -7.99 -17.17 -12.44
N TYR A 36 -7.14 -17.25 -11.41
CA TYR A 36 -5.87 -17.98 -11.49
C TYR A 36 -6.08 -19.49 -11.71
N SER A 37 -7.08 -20.07 -11.08
CA SER A 37 -7.42 -21.49 -11.30
C SER A 37 -7.81 -21.76 -12.76
N ASN A 38 -8.60 -20.88 -13.35
CA ASN A 38 -8.99 -20.98 -14.77
C ASN A 38 -7.79 -20.80 -15.70
N ILE A 39 -6.91 -19.83 -15.42
CA ILE A 39 -5.69 -19.62 -16.21
C ILE A 39 -4.80 -20.88 -16.15
N ILE A 40 -4.57 -21.42 -14.95
CA ILE A 40 -3.76 -22.64 -14.79
C ILE A 40 -4.39 -23.80 -15.55
N GLY A 41 -5.70 -23.99 -15.44
CA GLY A 41 -6.40 -25.05 -16.20
C GLY A 41 -6.18 -24.91 -17.71
N THR A 42 -6.32 -23.68 -18.23
CA THR A 42 -6.07 -23.42 -19.66
C THR A 42 -4.63 -23.73 -20.05
N VAL A 43 -3.66 -23.36 -19.20
CA VAL A 43 -2.23 -23.66 -19.47
C VAL A 43 -1.97 -25.17 -19.44
N GLU A 44 -2.54 -25.90 -18.47
CA GLU A 44 -2.44 -27.38 -18.39
C GLU A 44 -3.03 -28.04 -19.64
N ASP A 45 -4.21 -27.57 -20.08
CA ASP A 45 -4.88 -28.09 -21.29
C ASP A 45 -4.07 -27.84 -22.57
N LEU A 46 -3.49 -26.64 -22.71
CA LEU A 46 -2.71 -26.28 -23.90
C LEU A 46 -1.32 -26.93 -23.95
N THR A 47 -0.71 -27.17 -22.80
CA THR A 47 0.66 -27.71 -22.73
C THR A 47 0.71 -29.22 -22.56
N GLY A 48 -0.39 -29.83 -22.13
CA GLY A 48 -0.46 -31.24 -21.75
C GLY A 48 0.38 -31.58 -20.50
N LYS A 49 0.84 -30.56 -19.77
CA LYS A 49 1.64 -30.72 -18.53
C LYS A 49 0.83 -30.31 -17.33
N SER A 50 0.89 -31.08 -16.26
CA SER A 50 0.23 -30.75 -14.99
C SER A 50 1.22 -30.03 -14.06
N ILE A 51 0.73 -28.97 -13.41
CA ILE A 51 1.46 -28.23 -12.38
C ILE A 51 1.33 -28.97 -11.04
N ASN A 52 2.43 -29.00 -10.26
CA ASN A 52 2.43 -29.59 -8.94
C ASN A 52 1.35 -28.96 -8.05
N ALA A 53 0.68 -29.75 -7.22
CA ALA A 53 -0.41 -29.31 -6.36
C ALA A 53 -0.02 -28.18 -5.39
N ASP A 54 1.22 -28.20 -4.89
CA ASP A 54 1.73 -27.17 -3.98
C ASP A 54 1.98 -25.86 -4.73
N GLU A 55 2.56 -25.92 -5.93
CA GLU A 55 2.75 -24.74 -6.79
C GLU A 55 1.41 -24.17 -7.25
N LYS A 56 0.46 -25.03 -7.63
CA LYS A 56 -0.91 -24.64 -7.98
C LYS A 56 -1.59 -23.90 -6.83
N LYS A 57 -1.46 -24.41 -5.61
CA LYS A 57 -2.00 -23.77 -4.40
C LYS A 57 -1.33 -22.43 -4.10
N LEU A 58 -0.02 -22.32 -4.32
CA LEU A 58 0.73 -21.08 -4.12
C LEU A 58 0.28 -20.00 -5.10
N ILE A 59 0.13 -20.34 -6.39
CA ILE A 59 -0.28 -19.41 -7.44
C ILE A 59 -1.74 -18.97 -7.24
N THR A 60 -2.62 -19.91 -6.84
CA THR A 60 -4.06 -19.64 -6.66
C THR A 60 -4.40 -19.01 -5.32
N ARG A 61 -3.45 -18.85 -4.41
CA ARG A 61 -3.69 -18.32 -3.04
C ARG A 61 -4.47 -16.99 -3.03
N GLY A 62 -4.20 -16.12 -4.04
CA GLY A 62 -4.68 -14.75 -4.05
C GLY A 62 -4.02 -13.90 -2.96
N ALA A 63 -4.27 -12.60 -2.98
CA ALA A 63 -3.76 -11.69 -1.95
C ALA A 63 -4.48 -11.91 -0.62
N ASP A 64 -3.71 -12.01 0.45
CA ASP A 64 -4.21 -11.96 1.82
C ASP A 64 -4.25 -10.52 2.34
N GLU A 65 -4.98 -10.29 3.42
CA GLU A 65 -5.07 -8.98 4.06
C GLU A 65 -3.69 -8.40 4.39
N ILE A 66 -2.78 -9.24 4.85
CA ILE A 66 -1.40 -8.83 5.15
C ILE A 66 -0.64 -8.38 3.90
N ASP A 67 -0.92 -8.97 2.74
CA ASP A 67 -0.29 -8.58 1.48
C ASP A 67 -0.78 -7.19 1.05
N LEU A 68 -2.07 -6.89 1.23
CA LEU A 68 -2.65 -5.57 0.98
C LEU A 68 -2.10 -4.51 1.91
N VAL A 69 -1.99 -4.81 3.21
CA VAL A 69 -1.40 -3.89 4.20
C VAL A 69 0.07 -3.62 3.89
N ARG A 70 0.84 -4.64 3.54
CA ARG A 70 2.25 -4.48 3.17
C ARG A 70 2.42 -3.64 1.91
N SER A 71 1.61 -3.90 0.88
CA SER A 71 1.64 -3.12 -0.35
C SER A 71 1.27 -1.65 -0.11
N GLY A 72 0.20 -1.39 0.63
CA GLY A 72 -0.20 -0.02 0.99
C GLY A 72 0.84 0.70 1.86
N LEU A 73 1.48 -0.02 2.79
CA LEU A 73 2.56 0.52 3.61
C LEU A 73 3.77 0.89 2.73
N GLU A 74 4.20 -0.03 1.86
CA GLU A 74 5.32 0.20 0.95
C GLU A 74 5.06 1.42 0.06
N GLU A 75 3.91 1.48 -0.59
CA GLU A 75 3.52 2.62 -1.44
C GLU A 75 3.55 3.93 -0.66
N THR A 76 2.91 4.00 0.50
CA THR A 76 2.84 5.20 1.34
C THR A 76 4.24 5.65 1.77
N MET A 77 5.08 4.72 2.20
CA MET A 77 6.43 5.03 2.66
C MET A 77 7.34 5.47 1.51
N VAL A 78 7.26 4.83 0.34
CA VAL A 78 8.05 5.21 -0.84
C VAL A 78 7.64 6.60 -1.32
N GLN A 79 6.36 6.89 -1.44
CA GLN A 79 5.86 8.22 -1.84
C GLN A 79 6.31 9.30 -0.86
N ALA A 80 6.19 9.06 0.45
CA ALA A 80 6.65 10.01 1.46
C ALA A 80 8.16 10.26 1.38
N TYR A 81 8.96 9.21 1.17
CA TYR A 81 10.40 9.36 0.99
C TYR A 81 10.75 10.16 -0.27
N CYS A 82 10.10 9.88 -1.39
CA CYS A 82 10.32 10.61 -2.64
C CYS A 82 10.03 12.10 -2.45
N SER A 83 8.92 12.47 -1.83
CA SER A 83 8.56 13.87 -1.54
C SER A 83 9.59 14.57 -0.63
N ILE A 84 10.06 13.90 0.43
CA ILE A 84 11.08 14.43 1.33
C ILE A 84 12.41 14.64 0.59
N ARG A 85 12.80 13.66 -0.24
CA ARG A 85 14.04 13.73 -1.03
C ARG A 85 13.99 14.86 -2.07
N GLU A 86 12.85 15.08 -2.68
CA GLU A 86 12.62 16.15 -3.65
C GLU A 86 12.81 17.52 -3.00
N ILE A 87 12.15 17.79 -1.87
CA ILE A 87 12.33 19.02 -1.08
C ILE A 87 13.81 19.23 -0.70
N TYR A 88 14.48 18.16 -0.26
CA TYR A 88 15.91 18.25 0.08
C TYR A 88 16.80 18.62 -1.11
N ARG A 89 16.47 18.16 -2.32
CA ARG A 89 17.26 18.44 -3.52
C ARG A 89 16.97 19.81 -4.15
N GLU A 90 15.73 20.23 -4.11
CA GLU A 90 15.28 21.45 -4.77
C GLU A 90 15.52 22.72 -3.93
N ARG A 91 15.46 22.61 -2.60
CA ARG A 91 15.60 23.75 -1.70
C ARG A 91 17.02 23.83 -1.16
N SER A 92 17.84 24.71 -1.72
CA SER A 92 19.26 24.91 -1.32
C SER A 92 19.47 25.31 0.16
N ASN A 93 18.43 25.82 0.81
CA ASN A 93 18.44 26.19 2.23
C ASN A 93 18.13 25.02 3.16
N VAL A 94 17.72 23.86 2.62
CA VAL A 94 17.43 22.65 3.40
C VAL A 94 18.69 21.80 3.45
N LYS A 95 19.24 21.63 4.66
CA LYS A 95 20.55 20.98 4.84
C LYS A 95 20.49 19.50 5.19
N ASP A 96 19.32 18.99 5.56
CA ASP A 96 19.14 17.59 5.99
C ASP A 96 17.72 17.08 5.69
N LEU A 97 17.59 15.74 5.61
CA LEU A 97 16.32 15.08 5.34
C LEU A 97 15.29 15.28 6.45
N ARG A 98 15.71 15.57 7.68
CA ARG A 98 14.80 15.83 8.80
C ARG A 98 14.06 17.13 8.59
N SER A 99 14.79 18.20 8.23
CA SER A 99 14.20 19.49 7.89
C SER A 99 13.27 19.38 6.69
N ALA A 100 13.66 18.62 5.66
CA ALA A 100 12.80 18.34 4.51
C ALA A 100 11.51 17.61 4.91
N ALA A 101 11.59 16.65 5.83
CA ALA A 101 10.43 15.92 6.33
C ALA A 101 9.47 16.83 7.11
N PHE A 102 9.98 17.76 7.92
CA PHE A 102 9.15 18.75 8.60
C PHE A 102 8.47 19.69 7.62
N ILE A 103 9.18 20.18 6.62
CA ILE A 103 8.61 21.03 5.56
C ILE A 103 7.47 20.29 4.86
N ASN A 104 7.70 19.06 4.42
CA ASN A 104 6.67 18.25 3.76
C ASN A 104 5.41 18.07 4.63
N ALA A 105 5.61 17.81 5.92
CA ALA A 105 4.48 17.62 6.85
C ALA A 105 3.71 18.93 7.09
N ILE A 106 4.42 20.05 7.29
CA ILE A 106 3.81 21.36 7.53
C ILE A 106 3.07 21.84 6.27
N ASP A 107 3.68 21.68 5.09
CA ASP A 107 3.05 22.06 3.82
C ASP A 107 1.73 21.29 3.60
N LYS A 108 1.67 19.99 3.92
CA LYS A 108 0.42 19.21 3.83
C LYS A 108 -0.64 19.73 4.77
N VAL A 109 -0.32 19.91 6.06
CA VAL A 109 -1.26 20.41 7.06
C VAL A 109 -1.73 21.81 6.69
N ALA A 110 -0.84 22.70 6.26
CA ALA A 110 -1.18 24.07 5.86
C ALA A 110 -2.13 24.08 4.65
N ASN A 111 -1.87 23.25 3.66
CA ASN A 111 -2.74 23.13 2.48
C ASN A 111 -4.14 22.63 2.85
N ASP A 112 -4.24 21.67 3.77
CA ASP A 112 -5.52 21.18 4.27
C ASP A 112 -6.28 22.30 4.99
N TYR A 113 -5.62 23.06 5.85
CA TYR A 113 -6.23 24.22 6.51
C TYR A 113 -6.70 25.30 5.52
N ILE A 114 -5.93 25.56 4.46
CA ILE A 114 -6.29 26.56 3.45
C ILE A 114 -7.48 26.07 2.62
N SER A 115 -7.52 24.78 2.27
CA SER A 115 -8.54 24.21 1.40
C SER A 115 -9.86 23.90 2.11
N LEU A 116 -9.78 23.42 3.34
CA LEU A 116 -10.95 22.97 4.11
C LEU A 116 -11.47 24.05 5.09
N GLY A 117 -10.66 25.06 5.36
CA GLY A 117 -10.93 26.05 6.39
C GLY A 117 -10.56 25.56 7.80
N VAL A 118 -10.49 26.49 8.74
CA VAL A 118 -10.32 26.17 10.16
C VAL A 118 -11.70 25.85 10.72
N PHE A 119 -11.92 24.61 11.10
CA PHE A 119 -13.14 24.22 11.81
C PHE A 119 -13.10 24.84 13.21
N PRO A 120 -14.19 25.50 13.66
CA PRO A 120 -14.28 26.00 15.02
C PRO A 120 -14.36 24.86 16.04
#